data_fec5b7c5673efd7fe95823d98a01e86b
#
_entry.id   fec5b7c5673efd7fe95823d98a01e86b
#
_cell.length_a   1.000
_cell.length_b   1.000
_cell.length_c   1.000
_cell.angle_alpha   90.00
_cell.angle_beta   90.00
_cell.angle_gamma   90.00
#
_symmetry.space_group_name_H-M   'P 1'
#
loop_
_entity.id
_entity.type
_entity.pdbx_description
1 polymer ?
#
loop_
_entity_poly.entity_id
_entity_poly.type
_entity_poly.pdbx_seq_one_letter_code
_entity_poly.pdbx_strand_id
1 'polypeptide(L)'
;MSKNKELADYIMDQLSDLGYVRNIPMMGGYVFYYKERIFGGIYGNGFLVKITEVSKKFMPDSEPEPPYEGAKPMLPVTILDDRTTLQNMVE
;
A
#
# COMPACT_ATOMS: atom_id res chain seq x y z
N MET A 1 -8.03 15.81 12.18
CA MET A 1 -8.16 14.48 11.61
C MET A 1 -7.31 14.32 10.41
N SER A 2 -6.63 13.24 10.34
CA SER A 2 -5.68 12.98 9.28
C SER A 2 -6.35 12.21 8.15
N LYS A 3 -6.21 12.71 6.91
CA LYS A 3 -6.66 11.97 5.73
C LYS A 3 -5.97 10.62 5.64
N ASN A 4 -4.74 10.54 6.14
CA ASN A 4 -3.98 9.30 6.11
C ASN A 4 -4.59 8.24 7.02
N LYS A 5 -5.17 8.66 8.15
CA LYS A 5 -5.86 7.71 9.03
C LYS A 5 -7.09 7.12 8.35
N GLU A 6 -7.88 7.94 7.67
CA GLU A 6 -9.05 7.46 6.94
C GLU A 6 -8.65 6.50 5.83
N LEU A 7 -7.58 6.84 5.11
CA LEU A 7 -7.06 5.97 4.05
C LEU A 7 -6.56 4.66 4.63
N ALA A 8 -5.84 4.71 5.76
CA ALA A 8 -5.35 3.51 6.42
C ALA A 8 -6.51 2.59 6.82
N ASP A 9 -7.56 3.17 7.39
CA ASP A 9 -8.73 2.40 7.80
C ASP A 9 -9.42 1.76 6.58
N TYR A 10 -9.51 2.49 5.47
CA TYR A 10 -10.10 1.96 4.25
C TYR A 10 -9.27 0.79 3.71
N ILE A 11 -7.95 0.93 3.71
CA ILE A 11 -7.05 -0.13 3.24
C ILE A 11 -7.20 -1.37 4.13
N MET A 12 -7.23 -1.18 5.44
CA MET A 12 -7.40 -2.31 6.36
C MET A 12 -8.73 -3.01 6.13
N ASP A 13 -9.79 -2.25 5.84
CA ASP A 13 -11.09 -2.84 5.54
C ASP A 13 -11.04 -3.65 4.25
N GLN A 14 -10.41 -3.11 3.21
CA GLN A 14 -10.27 -3.82 1.93
C GLN A 14 -9.48 -5.12 2.07
N LEU A 15 -8.55 -5.17 3.02
CA LEU A 15 -7.69 -6.34 3.22
C LEU A 15 -8.14 -7.20 4.41
N SER A 16 -9.30 -6.92 4.98
CA SER A 16 -9.76 -7.60 6.20
C SER A 16 -9.90 -9.12 6.04
N ASP A 17 -10.20 -9.60 4.84
CA ASP A 17 -10.37 -11.03 4.59
C ASP A 17 -9.06 -11.81 4.59
N LEU A 18 -7.93 -11.13 4.46
CA LEU A 18 -6.62 -11.80 4.42
C LEU A 18 -6.13 -12.25 5.79
N GLY A 19 -6.56 -11.61 6.84
CA GLY A 19 -5.97 -11.82 8.17
C GLY A 19 -4.61 -11.15 8.24
N TYR A 20 -3.66 -11.55 8.84
CA TYR A 20 -2.24 -11.19 8.91
C TYR A 20 -1.79 -9.80 8.44
N VAL A 21 -2.70 -8.86 8.18
CA VAL A 21 -2.37 -7.51 7.76
C VAL A 21 -2.39 -6.60 8.98
N ARG A 22 -1.36 -5.78 9.13
CA ARG A 22 -1.33 -4.77 10.18
C ARG A 22 -0.61 -3.53 9.68
N ASN A 23 -0.80 -2.43 10.37
CA ASN A 23 -0.10 -1.20 10.03
C ASN A 23 0.48 -0.56 11.28
N ILE A 24 1.51 0.25 11.08
CA ILE A 24 2.17 0.99 12.14
C ILE A 24 2.29 2.43 11.67
N PRO A 25 1.86 3.42 12.47
CA PRO A 25 2.07 4.82 12.11
C PRO A 25 3.56 5.16 12.16
N MET A 26 4.02 5.91 11.17
CA MET A 26 5.43 6.27 11.08
C MET A 26 5.59 7.56 10.29
N MET A 27 6.23 8.56 10.90
CA MET A 27 6.61 9.81 10.24
C MET A 27 5.48 10.49 9.46
N GLY A 28 4.30 10.54 10.07
CA GLY A 28 3.15 11.17 9.44
C GLY A 28 2.39 10.31 8.46
N GLY A 29 2.83 9.09 8.24
CA GLY A 29 2.15 8.13 7.38
C GLY A 29 1.97 6.80 8.09
N TYR A 30 1.89 5.73 7.31
CA TYR A 30 1.70 4.38 7.83
C TYR A 30 2.53 3.40 7.02
N VAL A 31 3.02 2.35 7.69
CA VAL A 31 3.69 1.24 7.04
C VAL A 31 2.81 0.02 7.20
N PHE A 32 2.59 -0.71 6.12
CA PHE A 32 1.70 -1.87 6.11
C PHE A 32 2.50 -3.16 5.99
N TYR A 33 2.10 -4.14 6.77
CA TYR A 33 2.73 -5.46 6.82
C TYR A 33 1.72 -6.53 6.44
N TYR A 34 2.19 -7.55 5.75
CA TYR A 34 1.44 -8.78 5.53
C TYR A 34 2.32 -9.95 5.93
N LYS A 35 1.86 -10.75 6.88
CA LYS A 35 2.64 -11.86 7.45
C LYS A 35 4.02 -11.39 7.90
N GLU A 36 4.05 -10.24 8.58
CA GLU A 36 5.25 -9.61 9.15
C GLU A 36 6.25 -9.08 8.11
N ARG A 37 5.85 -8.97 6.85
CA ARG A 37 6.68 -8.38 5.80
C ARG A 37 6.04 -7.08 5.31
N ILE A 38 6.84 -6.05 5.15
CA ILE A 38 6.36 -4.77 4.65
C ILE A 38 6.01 -4.93 3.17
N PHE A 39 4.77 -4.59 2.80
CA PHE A 39 4.40 -4.61 1.38
C PHE A 39 4.15 -3.21 0.82
N GLY A 40 3.97 -2.22 1.67
CA GLY A 40 3.73 -0.86 1.22
C GLY A 40 3.46 0.06 2.38
N GLY A 41 2.95 1.24 2.08
CA GLY A 41 2.62 2.20 3.11
C GLY A 41 1.95 3.43 2.55
N ILE A 42 1.47 4.27 3.46
CA ILE A 42 0.91 5.57 3.12
C ILE A 42 1.98 6.61 3.37
N TYR A 43 2.32 7.34 2.32
CA TYR A 43 3.29 8.41 2.37
C TYR A 43 2.62 9.70 1.91
N GLY A 44 3.35 10.78 1.83
CA GLY A 44 2.76 12.06 1.49
C GLY A 44 1.88 12.07 0.24
N ASN A 45 2.14 11.18 -0.72
CA ASN A 45 1.41 11.12 -1.98
C ASN A 45 0.34 10.03 -2.02
N GLY A 46 0.10 9.34 -0.92
CA GLY A 46 -0.92 8.31 -0.86
C GLY A 46 -0.36 6.92 -0.62
N PHE A 47 -1.12 5.90 -1.02
CA PHE A 47 -0.75 4.51 -0.78
C PHE A 47 0.17 4.01 -1.88
N LEU A 48 1.37 3.61 -1.49
CA LEU A 48 2.38 3.06 -2.40
C LEU A 48 2.75 1.65 -1.95
N VAL A 49 3.05 0.78 -2.90
CA VAL A 49 3.48 -0.58 -2.61
C VAL A 49 4.84 -0.86 -3.23
N LYS A 50 5.54 -1.84 -2.70
CA LYS A 50 6.84 -2.23 -3.24
C LYS A 50 6.68 -2.71 -4.68
N ILE A 51 7.69 -2.41 -5.51
CA ILE A 51 7.73 -2.88 -6.89
C ILE A 51 8.12 -4.34 -6.90
N THR A 52 7.20 -5.20 -7.33
CA THR A 52 7.44 -6.63 -7.49
C THR A 52 6.84 -7.05 -8.82
N GLU A 53 7.12 -8.28 -9.24
CA GLU A 53 6.50 -8.81 -10.45
C GLU A 53 4.98 -8.79 -10.33
N VAL A 54 4.47 -9.09 -9.14
CA VAL A 54 3.04 -9.14 -8.89
C VAL A 54 2.43 -7.74 -8.97
N SER A 55 3.04 -6.74 -8.30
CA SER A 55 2.49 -5.39 -8.32
C SER A 55 2.52 -4.79 -9.73
N LYS A 56 3.58 -5.05 -10.49
CA LYS A 56 3.66 -4.61 -11.88
C LYS A 56 2.58 -5.26 -12.73
N LYS A 57 2.31 -6.53 -12.49
CA LYS A 57 1.32 -7.29 -13.25
C LYS A 57 -0.08 -6.72 -13.05
N PHE A 58 -0.43 -6.37 -11.81
CA PHE A 58 -1.75 -5.85 -11.50
C PHE A 58 -1.90 -4.36 -11.78
N MET A 59 -0.78 -3.63 -11.86
CA MET A 59 -0.78 -2.20 -12.10
C MET A 59 0.22 -1.82 -13.19
N PRO A 60 0.03 -2.33 -14.43
CA PRO A 60 1.02 -2.11 -15.48
C PRO A 60 1.17 -0.64 -15.88
N ASP A 61 0.13 0.16 -15.67
CA ASP A 61 0.15 1.58 -16.03
C ASP A 61 0.63 2.49 -14.91
N SER A 62 0.90 1.93 -13.73
CA SER A 62 1.35 2.72 -12.60
C SER A 62 2.84 3.07 -12.77
N GLU A 63 3.17 4.34 -12.64
CA GLU A 63 4.55 4.79 -12.77
C GLU A 63 5.22 4.83 -11.41
N PRO A 64 6.42 4.24 -11.28
CA PRO A 64 7.14 4.28 -10.01
C PRO A 64 7.42 5.71 -9.56
N GLU A 65 7.27 5.95 -8.26
CA GLU A 65 7.68 7.22 -7.67
C GLU A 65 8.23 6.96 -6.27
N PRO A 66 9.21 7.79 -5.83
CA PRO A 66 9.74 7.60 -4.48
C PRO A 66 8.73 8.08 -3.45
N PRO A 67 8.57 7.35 -2.32
CA PRO A 67 7.66 7.75 -1.26
C PRO A 67 8.14 9.03 -0.55
N TYR A 68 9.43 9.28 -0.59
CA TYR A 68 10.04 10.50 -0.06
C TYR A 68 11.40 10.69 -0.74
N GLU A 69 11.97 11.86 -0.60
CA GLU A 69 13.23 12.19 -1.24
C GLU A 69 14.34 11.23 -0.79
N GLY A 70 15.05 10.65 -1.76
CA GLY A 70 16.14 9.73 -1.49
C GLY A 70 15.72 8.28 -1.32
N ALA A 71 14.42 7.98 -1.32
CA ALA A 71 13.94 6.62 -1.15
C ALA A 71 13.91 5.87 -2.48
N LYS A 72 13.88 4.53 -2.40
CA LYS A 72 13.71 3.71 -3.59
C LYS A 72 12.30 3.89 -4.14
N PRO A 73 12.12 3.86 -5.47
CA PRO A 73 10.80 4.00 -6.06
C PRO A 73 9.84 2.91 -5.60
N MET A 74 8.56 3.27 -5.50
CA MET A 74 7.47 2.35 -5.20
C MET A 74 6.35 2.63 -6.18
N LEU A 75 5.37 1.74 -6.27
CA LEU A 75 4.25 1.93 -7.19
C LEU A 75 3.04 2.51 -6.48
N PRO A 76 2.50 3.66 -6.95
CA PRO A 76 1.23 4.14 -6.46
C PRO A 76 0.11 3.14 -6.76
N VAL A 77 -0.73 2.88 -5.77
CA VAL A 77 -1.81 1.91 -5.93
C VAL A 77 -2.97 2.54 -6.70
N THR A 78 -3.33 1.93 -7.81
CA THR A 78 -4.41 2.41 -8.68
C THR A 78 -5.64 1.52 -8.61
N ILE A 79 -5.55 0.40 -7.91
CA ILE A 79 -6.61 -0.61 -7.82
C ILE A 79 -7.21 -0.69 -6.42
N LEU A 80 -7.13 0.40 -5.65
CA LEU A 80 -7.56 0.39 -4.26
C LEU A 80 -9.03 0.03 -4.09
N ASP A 81 -9.88 0.42 -5.03
CA ASP A 81 -11.31 0.15 -4.96
C ASP A 81 -11.68 -1.25 -5.44
N ASP A 82 -10.74 -1.99 -5.99
CA ASP A 82 -10.97 -3.38 -6.41
C ASP A 82 -10.44 -4.32 -5.33
N ARG A 83 -11.34 -4.65 -4.40
CA ARG A 83 -10.98 -5.44 -3.22
C ARG A 83 -10.29 -6.75 -3.56
N THR A 84 -10.84 -7.51 -4.51
CA THR A 84 -10.30 -8.80 -4.89
C THR A 84 -8.90 -8.67 -5.50
N THR A 85 -8.74 -7.73 -6.42
CA THR A 85 -7.45 -7.52 -7.07
C THR A 85 -6.41 -7.03 -6.06
N LEU A 86 -6.81 -6.12 -5.17
CA LEU A 86 -5.90 -5.63 -4.14
C LEU A 86 -5.43 -6.76 -3.23
N GLN A 87 -6.34 -7.62 -2.79
CA GLN A 87 -5.98 -8.76 -1.95
C GLN A 87 -5.02 -9.72 -2.67
N ASN A 88 -5.28 -10.00 -3.93
CA ASN A 88 -4.41 -10.88 -4.72
C ASN A 88 -3.02 -10.26 -4.88
N MET A 89 -2.94 -8.97 -5.05
CA MET A 89 -1.65 -8.28 -5.19
C MET A 89 -0.84 -8.33 -3.89
N VAL A 90 -1.50 -8.21 -2.74
CA VAL A 90 -0.82 -8.20 -1.45
C VAL A 90 -0.33 -9.59 -1.07
N GLU A 91 -1.07 -10.61 -1.41
CA GLU A 91 -0.64 -11.99 -1.16
C GLU A 91 0.68 -12.32 -1.90
#